data_517e90a056ca3c90980b89f9be56b8dd
#
_entry.id   517e90a056ca3c90980b89f9be56b8dd
#
_cell.length_a   1.000
_cell.length_b   1.000
_cell.length_c   1.000
_cell.angle_alpha   90.00
_cell.angle_beta   90.00
_cell.angle_gamma   90.00
#
_symmetry.space_group_name_H-M   'P 1'
#
loop_
_entity.id
_entity.type
_entity.pdbx_description
1 polymer ?
#
loop_
_entity_poly.entity_id
_entity_poly.type
_entity_poly.pdbx_seq_one_letter_code
_entity_poly.pdbx_strand_id
1 'polypeptide(L)'
;MNSSRFPQGSPTEGPSLELKPEDNESLYATDGGSPRRSRSPSADPLNLGKLLINAVQLDTLSTYKQAMRSPLKSKWQEATRDEFNSLTEMSTWILVSLPKNRNVIKCKWVFMVKADGRYKARVVAKGFTQEHGIDYEETFSPMTRYKSIRYLLAHAALEDWEIEAMDVKTVYLYGELKEEIYMAQPEGFIKSGQEHKVCKLIKLIYRLKQAE
;
A
#
# COMPACT_ATOMS: atom_id res chain seq x y z
N MET A 1 -4.46 -6.01 -60.14
CA MET A 1 -3.39 -6.99 -60.51
C MET A 1 -2.20 -6.69 -59.64
N ASN A 2 -1.97 -7.42 -58.63
CA ASN A 2 -0.79 -8.05 -58.06
C ASN A 2 -1.03 -8.42 -56.61
N SER A 3 -1.40 -9.69 -56.47
CA SER A 3 -1.47 -10.36 -55.17
C SER A 3 -0.07 -10.90 -54.86
N SER A 4 0.52 -10.54 -53.75
CA SER A 4 1.68 -11.22 -53.19
C SER A 4 1.23 -12.06 -51.98
N ARG A 5 1.26 -13.36 -52.18
CA ARG A 5 1.06 -14.42 -51.18
C ARG A 5 2.24 -14.41 -50.19
N PHE A 6 1.95 -14.50 -48.92
CA PHE A 6 2.90 -14.92 -47.90
C PHE A 6 2.86 -16.44 -47.74
N PRO A 7 4.00 -17.12 -47.60
CA PRO A 7 4.04 -18.56 -47.34
C PRO A 7 3.75 -18.85 -45.85
N GLN A 8 2.88 -19.81 -45.63
CA GLN A 8 2.61 -20.43 -44.33
C GLN A 8 3.75 -21.41 -44.01
N GLY A 9 4.54 -21.08 -42.97
CA GLY A 9 5.47 -22.04 -42.38
C GLY A 9 4.78 -22.80 -41.24
N SER A 10 4.78 -24.12 -41.36
CA SER A 10 4.32 -25.08 -40.36
C SER A 10 5.23 -25.04 -39.10
N PRO A 11 4.67 -25.21 -37.88
CA PRO A 11 5.47 -25.30 -36.66
C PRO A 11 6.18 -26.65 -36.57
N THR A 12 7.49 -26.63 -36.47
CA THR A 12 8.31 -27.78 -36.09
C THR A 12 8.19 -28.01 -34.59
N GLU A 13 7.73 -29.21 -34.25
CA GLU A 13 7.73 -29.75 -32.89
C GLU A 13 9.17 -29.92 -32.39
N GLY A 14 9.51 -29.28 -31.30
CA GLY A 14 10.75 -29.49 -30.54
C GLY A 14 10.57 -30.62 -29.52
N PRO A 15 11.64 -31.33 -29.14
CA PRO A 15 11.56 -32.55 -28.35
C PRO A 15 11.10 -32.31 -26.91
N SER A 16 10.13 -33.11 -26.48
CA SER A 16 9.63 -33.21 -25.10
C SER A 16 10.71 -33.83 -24.21
N LEU A 17 11.17 -33.04 -23.21
CA LEU A 17 12.03 -33.54 -22.13
C LEU A 17 11.13 -34.11 -21.02
N GLU A 18 10.99 -35.44 -20.98
CA GLU A 18 10.48 -36.19 -19.83
C GLU A 18 11.54 -36.16 -18.70
N LEU A 19 11.21 -35.50 -17.59
CA LEU A 19 11.98 -35.62 -16.36
C LEU A 19 11.46 -36.79 -15.54
N LYS A 20 12.27 -37.84 -15.45
CA LYS A 20 12.08 -38.97 -14.53
C LYS A 20 12.42 -38.50 -13.09
N PRO A 21 11.70 -38.98 -12.07
CA PRO A 21 12.09 -38.78 -10.69
C PRO A 21 13.26 -39.72 -10.34
N GLU A 22 14.40 -39.18 -9.96
CA GLU A 22 15.47 -39.95 -9.33
C GLU A 22 15.34 -39.88 -7.82
N ASP A 23 15.20 -41.06 -7.25
CA ASP A 23 15.34 -41.34 -5.82
C ASP A 23 16.77 -41.00 -5.38
N ASN A 24 16.93 -40.20 -4.36
CA ASN A 24 18.22 -40.03 -3.72
C ASN A 24 18.06 -40.15 -2.20
N GLU A 25 18.04 -41.40 -1.78
CA GLU A 25 18.36 -41.77 -0.40
C GLU A 25 19.88 -41.79 -0.18
N SER A 26 20.25 -41.38 1.05
CA SER A 26 21.51 -41.63 1.72
C SER A 26 22.77 -40.87 1.26
N LEU A 27 23.10 -39.88 2.07
CA LEU A 27 24.49 -39.61 2.49
C LEU A 27 24.48 -38.81 3.81
N TYR A 28 24.22 -39.50 4.93
CA TYR A 28 24.66 -39.05 6.23
C TYR A 28 25.93 -39.81 6.61
N ALA A 29 27.06 -39.12 6.56
CA ALA A 29 28.27 -39.55 7.23
C ALA A 29 28.86 -38.33 7.96
N THR A 30 28.75 -38.40 9.26
CA THR A 30 29.59 -37.90 10.36
C THR A 30 30.92 -37.21 10.00
N ASP A 31 31.11 -35.95 10.42
CA ASP A 31 32.20 -35.68 11.38
C ASP A 31 32.05 -34.31 12.05
N GLY A 32 32.57 -34.24 13.29
CA GLY A 32 32.35 -33.25 14.29
C GLY A 32 33.08 -31.92 14.08
N GLY A 33 32.45 -30.89 14.58
CA GLY A 33 33.04 -29.56 14.72
C GLY A 33 31.97 -28.51 14.91
N SER A 34 31.43 -28.39 16.13
CA SER A 34 30.53 -27.28 16.48
C SER A 34 31.27 -25.94 16.48
N PRO A 35 30.93 -24.97 15.63
CA PRO A 35 31.28 -23.59 15.91
C PRO A 35 30.31 -23.08 16.99
N ARG A 36 30.89 -22.56 18.07
CA ARG A 36 30.17 -21.89 19.16
C ARG A 36 29.23 -20.83 18.57
N ARG A 37 27.93 -21.09 18.67
CA ARG A 37 26.89 -20.07 18.47
C ARG A 37 27.17 -18.92 19.42
N SER A 38 27.54 -17.76 18.87
CA SER A 38 27.44 -16.49 19.59
C SER A 38 25.99 -16.33 20.06
N ARG A 39 25.80 -16.27 21.37
CA ARG A 39 24.51 -15.96 21.99
C ARG A 39 24.09 -14.58 21.46
N SER A 40 23.04 -14.54 20.64
CA SER A 40 22.27 -13.33 20.43
C SER A 40 21.81 -12.80 21.79
N PRO A 41 21.80 -11.46 22.01
CA PRO A 41 21.34 -10.89 23.27
C PRO A 41 19.93 -11.42 23.55
N SER A 42 19.74 -11.98 24.74
CA SER A 42 18.44 -12.46 25.22
C SER A 42 17.45 -11.29 25.16
N ALA A 43 16.42 -11.39 24.30
CA ALA A 43 15.35 -10.44 24.29
C ALA A 43 14.69 -10.43 25.66
N ASP A 44 14.69 -9.27 26.33
CA ASP A 44 14.10 -9.07 27.64
C ASP A 44 12.60 -9.45 27.56
N PRO A 45 12.12 -10.47 28.32
CA PRO A 45 10.74 -10.92 28.29
C PRO A 45 9.73 -9.81 28.63
N LEU A 46 10.14 -8.81 29.41
CA LEU A 46 9.34 -7.62 29.73
C LEU A 46 9.13 -6.70 28.51
N ASN A 47 10.07 -6.69 27.57
CA ASN A 47 9.95 -5.87 26.36
C ASN A 47 9.05 -6.56 25.31
N LEU A 48 9.08 -7.89 25.26
CA LEU A 48 8.19 -8.67 24.37
C LEU A 48 6.73 -8.55 24.80
N GLY A 49 6.45 -8.58 26.10
CA GLY A 49 5.12 -8.37 26.65
C GLY A 49 4.54 -6.98 26.33
N LYS A 50 5.35 -5.93 26.46
CA LYS A 50 4.94 -4.56 26.09
C LYS A 50 4.72 -4.40 24.58
N LEU A 51 5.53 -5.04 23.75
CA LEU A 51 5.36 -5.07 22.29
C LEU A 51 4.08 -5.81 21.89
N LEU A 52 3.77 -6.94 22.50
CA LEU A 52 2.54 -7.71 22.26
C LEU A 52 1.29 -6.98 22.73
N ILE A 53 1.32 -6.34 23.91
CA ILE A 53 0.18 -5.54 24.41
C ILE A 53 -0.05 -4.34 23.50
N ASN A 54 1.00 -3.67 23.05
CA ASN A 54 0.88 -2.57 22.09
C ASN A 54 0.36 -3.04 20.72
N ALA A 55 0.80 -4.20 20.21
CA ALA A 55 0.31 -4.78 18.97
C ALA A 55 -1.19 -5.13 19.06
N VAL A 56 -1.62 -5.76 20.15
CA VAL A 56 -3.04 -6.09 20.38
C VAL A 56 -3.91 -4.85 20.54
N GLN A 57 -3.44 -3.79 21.19
CA GLN A 57 -4.16 -2.52 21.28
C GLN A 57 -4.22 -1.74 19.96
N LEU A 58 -3.28 -1.94 19.08
CA LEU A 58 -3.17 -1.24 17.78
C LEU A 58 -4.09 -1.85 16.72
N ASP A 59 -4.32 -3.14 16.74
CA ASP A 59 -5.26 -3.83 15.83
C ASP A 59 -6.73 -3.41 16.05
N THR A 60 -7.03 -2.71 17.15
CA THR A 60 -8.41 -2.31 17.50
C THR A 60 -8.75 -0.84 17.20
N LEU A 61 -7.77 0.01 16.82
CA LEU A 61 -8.06 1.41 16.52
C LEU A 61 -8.65 1.58 15.12
N SER A 62 -9.96 1.57 15.03
CA SER A 62 -10.70 1.69 13.77
C SER A 62 -11.23 3.11 13.49
N THR A 63 -11.24 4.01 14.49
CA THR A 63 -11.81 5.35 14.38
C THR A 63 -10.92 6.42 14.99
N TYR A 64 -11.06 7.66 14.48
CA TYR A 64 -10.38 8.82 15.03
C TYR A 64 -10.72 9.04 16.51
N LYS A 65 -12.00 8.87 16.89
CA LYS A 65 -12.44 9.02 18.30
C LYS A 65 -11.74 8.03 19.23
N GLN A 66 -11.55 6.80 18.80
CA GLN A 66 -10.83 5.79 19.59
C GLN A 66 -9.37 6.19 19.77
N ALA A 67 -8.69 6.63 18.70
CA ALA A 67 -7.31 7.10 18.76
C ALA A 67 -7.14 8.27 19.73
N MET A 68 -8.08 9.23 19.70
CA MET A 68 -8.07 10.40 20.59
C MET A 68 -8.45 10.10 22.05
N ARG A 69 -9.03 8.93 22.32
CA ARG A 69 -9.32 8.46 23.71
C ARG A 69 -8.27 7.49 24.23
N SER A 70 -7.34 7.05 23.40
CA SER A 70 -6.32 6.07 23.79
C SER A 70 -5.26 6.71 24.71
N PRO A 71 -4.55 5.92 25.52
CA PRO A 71 -3.39 6.39 26.29
C PRO A 71 -2.28 7.01 25.44
N LEU A 72 -2.24 6.68 24.15
CA LEU A 72 -1.26 7.15 23.16
C LEU A 72 -1.78 8.32 22.31
N LYS A 73 -2.78 9.05 22.81
CA LYS A 73 -3.41 10.17 22.12
C LYS A 73 -2.40 11.16 21.51
N SER A 74 -1.37 11.54 22.25
CA SER A 74 -0.38 12.51 21.78
C SER A 74 0.33 12.07 20.52
N LYS A 75 0.74 10.79 20.45
CA LYS A 75 1.39 10.20 19.28
C LYS A 75 0.45 10.12 18.08
N TRP A 76 -0.82 9.81 18.32
CA TRP A 76 -1.83 9.81 17.26
C TRP A 76 -2.19 11.20 16.76
N GLN A 77 -2.20 12.19 17.64
CA GLN A 77 -2.39 13.60 17.26
C GLN A 77 -1.25 14.09 16.36
N GLU A 78 -0.02 13.78 16.72
CA GLU A 78 1.15 14.09 15.91
C GLU A 78 1.04 13.42 14.53
N ALA A 79 0.86 12.10 14.47
CA ALA A 79 0.74 11.36 13.22
C ALA A 79 -0.41 11.86 12.32
N THR A 80 -1.56 12.22 12.89
CA THR A 80 -2.68 12.78 12.11
C THR A 80 -2.42 14.19 11.61
N ARG A 81 -1.70 15.00 12.39
CA ARG A 81 -1.30 16.36 11.98
C ARG A 81 -0.28 16.31 10.84
N ASP A 82 0.70 15.42 10.93
CA ASP A 82 1.73 15.23 9.88
C ASP A 82 1.09 14.84 8.56
N GLU A 83 0.18 13.87 8.58
CA GLU A 83 -0.56 13.47 7.38
C GLU A 83 -1.41 14.63 6.82
N PHE A 84 -2.14 15.34 7.69
CA PHE A 84 -2.99 16.45 7.25
C PHE A 84 -2.16 17.61 6.67
N ASN A 85 -1.01 17.93 7.27
CA ASN A 85 -0.09 18.93 6.75
C ASN A 85 0.46 18.52 5.38
N SER A 86 0.87 17.26 5.23
CA SER A 86 1.34 16.71 3.94
C SER A 86 0.28 16.83 2.85
N LEU A 87 -0.98 16.47 3.15
CA LEU A 87 -2.10 16.61 2.22
C LEU A 87 -2.38 18.07 1.84
N THR A 88 -2.20 18.98 2.79
CA THR A 88 -2.40 20.44 2.60
C THR A 88 -1.26 21.03 1.75
N GLU A 89 -0.01 20.72 2.07
CA GLU A 89 1.18 21.14 1.32
C GLU A 89 1.13 20.70 -0.13
N MET A 90 0.66 19.48 -0.37
CA MET A 90 0.46 18.93 -1.70
C MET A 90 -0.78 19.49 -2.42
N SER A 91 -1.55 20.39 -1.79
CA SER A 91 -2.79 20.95 -2.35
C SER A 91 -3.75 19.88 -2.84
N THR A 92 -3.94 18.82 -2.03
CA THR A 92 -4.72 17.63 -2.42
C THR A 92 -6.18 17.94 -2.71
N TRP A 93 -6.76 18.95 -2.05
CA TRP A 93 -8.14 19.41 -2.25
C TRP A 93 -8.31 20.90 -2.00
N ILE A 94 -9.44 21.43 -2.46
CA ILE A 94 -9.96 22.75 -2.11
C ILE A 94 -11.32 22.60 -1.41
N LEU A 95 -11.62 23.51 -0.48
CA LEU A 95 -12.93 23.56 0.18
C LEU A 95 -13.93 24.33 -0.67
N VAL A 96 -15.01 23.67 -1.07
CA VAL A 96 -16.06 24.22 -1.90
C VAL A 96 -17.45 23.94 -1.31
N SER A 97 -18.44 24.71 -1.70
CA SER A 97 -19.84 24.33 -1.48
C SER A 97 -20.19 23.16 -2.40
N LEU A 98 -20.94 22.18 -1.90
CA LEU A 98 -21.32 21.01 -2.70
C LEU A 98 -22.22 21.44 -3.87
N PRO A 99 -21.87 21.15 -5.13
CA PRO A 99 -22.76 21.40 -6.26
C PRO A 99 -24.01 20.53 -6.19
N LYS A 100 -25.08 21.00 -6.84
CA LYS A 100 -26.33 20.20 -6.97
C LYS A 100 -26.05 18.91 -7.73
N ASN A 101 -26.70 17.82 -7.33
CA ASN A 101 -26.62 16.50 -7.97
C ASN A 101 -25.21 15.85 -7.91
N ARG A 102 -24.41 16.17 -6.90
CA ARG A 102 -23.12 15.50 -6.65
C ARG A 102 -23.16 14.76 -5.33
N ASN A 103 -22.59 13.56 -5.33
CA ASN A 103 -22.43 12.75 -4.14
C ASN A 103 -21.18 13.14 -3.34
N VAL A 104 -21.25 12.98 -2.03
CA VAL A 104 -20.10 13.21 -1.14
C VAL A 104 -19.60 11.86 -0.65
N ILE A 105 -18.40 11.47 -1.06
CA ILE A 105 -17.75 10.29 -0.52
C ILE A 105 -17.26 10.58 0.90
N LYS A 106 -17.37 9.60 1.78
CA LYS A 106 -16.82 9.70 3.14
C LYS A 106 -15.35 9.31 3.13
N CYS A 107 -14.61 9.83 4.11
CA CYS A 107 -13.25 9.37 4.40
C CYS A 107 -13.18 8.74 5.80
N LYS A 108 -12.05 8.12 6.09
CA LYS A 108 -11.71 7.64 7.42
C LYS A 108 -10.22 7.74 7.67
N TRP A 109 -9.84 7.78 8.94
CA TRP A 109 -8.46 7.60 9.35
C TRP A 109 -8.11 6.11 9.42
N VAL A 110 -6.92 5.77 8.99
CA VAL A 110 -6.28 4.46 9.18
C VAL A 110 -5.02 4.69 10.00
N PHE A 111 -4.91 3.94 11.10
CA PHE A 111 -3.83 4.05 12.07
C PHE A 111 -2.95 2.80 11.97
N MET A 112 -1.65 3.00 12.02
CA MET A 112 -0.67 1.92 11.97
C MET A 112 0.57 2.30 12.77
N VAL A 113 1.14 1.32 13.48
CA VAL A 113 2.49 1.45 14.01
C VAL A 113 3.42 0.65 13.11
N LYS A 114 4.45 1.30 12.63
CA LYS A 114 5.49 0.66 11.81
C LYS A 114 6.38 -0.25 12.67
N ALA A 115 7.09 -1.17 12.02
CA ALA A 115 8.03 -2.07 12.70
C ALA A 115 9.13 -1.33 13.50
N ASP A 116 9.46 -0.12 13.08
CA ASP A 116 10.41 0.77 13.78
C ASP A 116 9.78 1.55 14.96
N GLY A 117 8.53 1.26 15.31
CA GLY A 117 7.79 1.88 16.40
C GLY A 117 7.18 3.25 16.09
N ARG A 118 7.31 3.77 14.87
CA ARG A 118 6.71 5.04 14.46
C ARG A 118 5.19 4.90 14.26
N TYR A 119 4.45 5.88 14.77
CA TYR A 119 3.02 6.00 14.59
C TYR A 119 2.75 6.66 13.24
N LYS A 120 1.86 6.06 12.45
CA LYS A 120 1.45 6.58 11.16
C LYS A 120 -0.07 6.61 11.04
N ALA A 121 -0.61 7.74 10.62
CA ALA A 121 -2.01 7.88 10.26
C ALA A 121 -2.11 8.17 8.76
N ARG A 122 -3.22 7.77 8.14
CA ARG A 122 -3.55 8.11 6.75
C ARG A 122 -5.02 8.46 6.63
N VAL A 123 -5.32 9.50 5.84
CA VAL A 123 -6.68 9.75 5.37
C VAL A 123 -6.95 8.87 4.16
N VAL A 124 -7.98 8.05 4.23
CA VAL A 124 -8.36 7.17 3.12
C VAL A 124 -9.81 7.41 2.72
N ALA A 125 -10.09 7.46 1.44
CA ALA A 125 -11.45 7.55 0.92
C ALA A 125 -12.20 6.24 1.16
N LYS A 126 -13.53 6.32 1.29
CA LYS A 126 -14.40 5.16 1.22
C LYS A 126 -14.79 4.90 -0.23
N GLY A 127 -13.82 4.51 -1.07
CA GLY A 127 -13.98 4.33 -2.51
C GLY A 127 -15.09 3.36 -2.91
N PHE A 128 -15.50 2.44 -2.00
CA PHE A 128 -16.66 1.57 -2.24
C PHE A 128 -18.00 2.31 -2.34
N THR A 129 -18.05 3.61 -1.98
CA THR A 129 -19.22 4.47 -2.15
C THR A 129 -19.19 5.29 -3.44
N GLN A 130 -18.13 5.16 -4.26
CA GLN A 130 -18.04 5.80 -5.56
C GLN A 130 -18.93 5.08 -6.58
N GLU A 131 -19.58 5.85 -7.45
CA GLU A 131 -20.47 5.38 -8.49
C GLU A 131 -19.76 5.36 -9.85
N HIS A 132 -19.79 4.19 -10.52
CA HIS A 132 -19.23 4.06 -11.86
C HIS A 132 -19.96 4.94 -12.87
N GLY A 133 -19.24 5.61 -13.75
CA GLY A 133 -19.79 6.55 -14.74
C GLY A 133 -20.06 7.95 -14.19
N ILE A 134 -19.91 8.19 -12.86
CA ILE A 134 -20.07 9.49 -12.20
C ILE A 134 -18.78 9.91 -11.49
N ASP A 135 -18.27 9.05 -10.61
CA ASP A 135 -17.10 9.31 -9.80
C ASP A 135 -15.81 8.68 -10.38
N TYR A 136 -15.95 7.67 -11.25
CA TYR A 136 -14.85 7.03 -11.96
C TYR A 136 -15.37 6.30 -13.21
N GLU A 137 -14.55 6.23 -14.25
CA GLU A 137 -14.83 5.45 -15.46
C GLU A 137 -14.03 4.15 -15.49
N GLU A 138 -12.72 4.24 -15.22
CA GLU A 138 -11.82 3.09 -15.25
C GLU A 138 -11.16 2.85 -13.89
N THR A 139 -10.97 1.58 -13.57
CA THR A 139 -10.13 1.15 -12.46
C THR A 139 -8.95 0.40 -13.04
N PHE A 140 -7.78 1.03 -13.05
CA PHE A 140 -6.56 0.38 -13.47
C PHE A 140 -5.58 0.34 -12.29
N SER A 141 -5.45 -0.84 -11.71
CA SER A 141 -4.48 -1.08 -10.64
C SER A 141 -3.56 -2.23 -11.02
N PRO A 142 -2.46 -1.94 -11.72
CA PRO A 142 -1.47 -2.96 -12.04
C PRO A 142 -0.70 -3.35 -10.78
N MET A 143 -1.21 -4.33 -10.04
CA MET A 143 -0.46 -4.91 -8.93
C MET A 143 0.57 -5.89 -9.45
N THR A 144 1.84 -5.59 -9.23
CA THR A 144 2.92 -6.51 -9.56
C THR A 144 2.82 -7.76 -8.69
N ARG A 145 2.76 -8.92 -9.35
CA ARG A 145 2.71 -10.22 -8.64
C ARG A 145 4.06 -10.53 -7.99
N TYR A 146 4.06 -11.06 -6.79
CA TYR A 146 5.28 -11.51 -6.11
C TYR A 146 6.14 -12.45 -6.96
N LYS A 147 5.52 -13.28 -7.81
CA LYS A 147 6.25 -14.15 -8.75
C LYS A 147 7.10 -13.35 -9.74
N SER A 148 6.58 -12.23 -10.27
CA SER A 148 7.32 -11.36 -11.19
C SER A 148 8.51 -10.68 -10.50
N ILE A 149 8.31 -10.20 -9.28
CA ILE A 149 9.40 -9.62 -8.48
C ILE A 149 10.49 -10.67 -8.22
N ARG A 150 10.11 -11.88 -7.78
CA ARG A 150 11.07 -12.97 -7.54
C ARG A 150 11.83 -13.37 -8.80
N TYR A 151 11.15 -13.42 -9.95
CA TYR A 151 11.79 -13.71 -11.23
C TYR A 151 12.83 -12.64 -11.58
N LEU A 152 12.47 -11.35 -11.47
CA LEU A 152 13.40 -10.25 -11.72
C LEU A 152 14.62 -10.28 -10.78
N LEU A 153 14.39 -10.53 -9.48
CA LEU A 153 15.48 -10.65 -8.51
C LEU A 153 16.41 -11.85 -8.81
N ALA A 154 15.85 -12.99 -9.22
CA ALA A 154 16.63 -14.15 -9.60
C ALA A 154 17.43 -13.87 -10.90
N HIS A 155 16.82 -13.20 -11.87
CA HIS A 155 17.51 -12.82 -13.12
C HIS A 155 18.62 -11.81 -12.85
N ALA A 156 18.36 -10.80 -12.05
CA ALA A 156 19.36 -9.82 -11.65
C ALA A 156 20.56 -10.48 -10.95
N ALA A 157 20.32 -11.50 -10.10
CA ALA A 157 21.38 -12.24 -9.44
C ALA A 157 22.20 -13.13 -10.41
N LEU A 158 21.57 -13.65 -11.47
CA LEU A 158 22.26 -14.42 -12.51
C LEU A 158 23.15 -13.55 -13.40
N GLU A 159 22.68 -12.33 -13.69
CA GLU A 159 23.36 -11.37 -14.56
C GLU A 159 24.27 -10.40 -13.79
N ASP A 160 24.41 -10.58 -12.47
CA ASP A 160 25.21 -9.72 -11.58
C ASP A 160 24.83 -8.25 -11.65
N TRP A 161 23.50 -7.96 -11.68
CA TRP A 161 22.99 -6.58 -11.71
C TRP A 161 22.97 -5.96 -10.32
N GLU A 162 23.32 -4.70 -10.25
CA GLU A 162 23.10 -3.92 -9.04
C GLU A 162 21.61 -3.59 -8.89
N ILE A 163 21.10 -3.75 -7.66
CA ILE A 163 19.69 -3.52 -7.34
C ILE A 163 19.59 -2.37 -6.34
N GLU A 164 18.89 -1.30 -6.73
CA GLU A 164 18.55 -0.21 -5.83
C GLU A 164 17.07 -0.25 -5.43
N ALA A 165 16.79 -0.06 -4.14
CA ALA A 165 15.43 0.05 -3.63
C ALA A 165 15.09 1.51 -3.35
N MET A 166 14.05 2.02 -4.01
CA MET A 166 13.55 3.37 -3.79
C MET A 166 12.09 3.34 -3.30
N ASP A 167 11.77 4.21 -2.34
CA ASP A 167 10.40 4.41 -1.85
C ASP A 167 9.95 5.85 -2.15
N VAL A 168 8.87 5.99 -2.89
CA VAL A 168 8.31 7.30 -3.23
C VAL A 168 7.33 7.71 -2.13
N LYS A 169 7.65 8.79 -1.43
CA LYS A 169 6.72 9.38 -0.46
C LYS A 169 5.47 9.87 -1.17
N THR A 170 4.30 9.52 -0.62
CA THR A 170 3.00 10.05 -1.07
C THR A 170 2.74 9.93 -2.57
N VAL A 171 3.17 8.81 -3.19
CA VAL A 171 3.11 8.59 -4.65
C VAL A 171 1.74 8.92 -5.27
N TYR A 172 0.65 8.59 -4.58
CA TYR A 172 -0.72 8.88 -5.05
C TYR A 172 -1.02 10.38 -5.17
N LEU A 173 -0.37 11.23 -4.37
CA LEU A 173 -0.59 12.67 -4.38
C LEU A 173 0.11 13.39 -5.57
N TYR A 174 0.87 12.66 -6.38
CA TYR A 174 1.42 13.18 -7.64
C TYR A 174 0.46 12.99 -8.83
N GLY A 175 -0.47 12.05 -8.73
CA GLY A 175 -1.48 11.81 -9.76
C GLY A 175 -2.55 12.92 -9.75
N GLU A 176 -2.78 13.55 -10.90
CA GLU A 176 -3.89 14.47 -11.09
C GLU A 176 -5.20 13.70 -11.27
N LEU A 177 -6.25 14.19 -10.61
CA LEU A 177 -7.58 13.63 -10.71
C LEU A 177 -8.32 14.33 -11.85
N LYS A 178 -8.77 13.58 -12.84
CA LYS A 178 -9.54 14.12 -13.98
C LYS A 178 -11.01 14.30 -13.63
N GLU A 179 -11.53 13.42 -12.78
CA GLU A 179 -12.93 13.40 -12.37
C GLU A 179 -13.20 14.37 -11.22
N GLU A 180 -14.41 14.92 -11.18
CA GLU A 180 -14.84 15.76 -10.07
C GLU A 180 -15.34 14.93 -8.88
N ILE A 181 -14.50 14.75 -7.89
CA ILE A 181 -14.83 14.01 -6.66
C ILE A 181 -14.93 14.95 -5.47
N TYR A 182 -16.02 14.79 -4.72
CA TYR A 182 -16.29 15.56 -3.51
C TYR A 182 -16.24 14.65 -2.30
N MET A 183 -15.38 14.99 -1.33
CA MET A 183 -15.15 14.20 -0.12
C MET A 183 -15.52 15.02 1.13
N ALA A 184 -16.08 14.35 2.13
CA ALA A 184 -16.29 14.98 3.44
C ALA A 184 -14.95 15.39 4.08
N GLN A 185 -14.94 16.49 4.81
CA GLN A 185 -13.75 16.91 5.56
C GLN A 185 -13.33 15.82 6.55
N PRO A 186 -12.01 15.56 6.72
CA PRO A 186 -11.52 14.55 7.65
C PRO A 186 -11.91 14.85 9.10
N GLU A 187 -12.33 13.81 9.83
CA GLU A 187 -12.70 13.93 11.24
C GLU A 187 -11.53 14.50 12.06
N GLY A 188 -11.79 15.51 12.89
CA GLY A 188 -10.79 16.21 13.68
C GLY A 188 -10.11 17.39 12.99
N PHE A 189 -10.34 17.57 11.68
CA PHE A 189 -9.75 18.65 10.86
C PHE A 189 -10.81 19.41 10.06
N ILE A 190 -12.04 19.43 10.56
CA ILE A 190 -13.13 20.21 10.00
C ILE A 190 -12.83 21.69 10.24
N LYS A 191 -12.81 22.49 9.18
CA LYS A 191 -12.49 23.92 9.26
C LYS A 191 -13.64 24.69 9.90
N SER A 192 -13.35 25.38 11.02
CA SER A 192 -14.33 26.20 11.74
C SER A 192 -14.95 27.26 10.83
N GLY A 193 -16.27 27.41 10.89
CA GLY A 193 -17.05 28.31 10.03
C GLY A 193 -17.25 27.82 8.60
N GLN A 194 -16.73 26.64 8.25
CA GLN A 194 -16.87 26.04 6.92
C GLN A 194 -17.30 24.55 7.00
N GLU A 195 -18.01 24.18 8.06
CA GLU A 195 -18.45 22.81 8.33
C GLU A 195 -19.37 22.26 7.22
N HIS A 196 -20.10 23.17 6.55
CA HIS A 196 -21.00 22.84 5.42
C HIS A 196 -20.25 22.59 4.11
N LYS A 197 -18.96 22.93 4.02
CA LYS A 197 -18.16 22.73 2.81
C LYS A 197 -17.58 21.33 2.74
N VAL A 198 -17.31 20.91 1.52
CA VAL A 198 -16.69 19.64 1.18
C VAL A 198 -15.34 19.84 0.52
N CYS A 199 -14.49 18.82 0.58
CA CYS A 199 -13.22 18.79 -0.12
C CYS A 199 -13.45 18.37 -1.57
N LYS A 200 -13.29 19.27 -2.54
CA LYS A 200 -13.17 18.90 -3.95
C LYS A 200 -11.73 18.40 -4.14
N LEU A 201 -11.58 17.12 -4.46
CA LEU A 201 -10.27 16.53 -4.67
C LEU A 201 -9.65 17.04 -5.97
N ILE A 202 -8.36 17.37 -5.92
CA ILE A 202 -7.55 17.77 -7.08
C ILE A 202 -6.55 16.66 -7.40
N LYS A 203 -6.14 15.92 -6.38
CA LYS A 203 -5.17 14.82 -6.50
C LYS A 203 -5.75 13.54 -5.96
N LEU A 204 -5.18 12.42 -6.40
CA LEU A 204 -5.56 11.09 -5.93
C LEU A 204 -5.22 10.93 -4.44
N ILE A 205 -6.09 10.28 -3.70
CA ILE A 205 -5.83 9.85 -2.33
C ILE A 205 -6.03 8.34 -2.20
N TYR A 206 -5.52 7.77 -1.12
CA TYR A 206 -5.60 6.33 -0.86
C TYR A 206 -7.04 5.80 -0.91
N ARG A 207 -7.22 4.64 -1.55
CA ARG A 207 -8.48 3.89 -1.69
C ARG A 207 -9.58 4.58 -2.52
N LEU A 208 -9.24 5.53 -3.36
CA LEU A 208 -10.09 5.85 -4.50
C LEU A 208 -10.02 4.70 -5.50
N LYS A 209 -11.09 4.47 -6.24
CA LYS A 209 -11.13 3.45 -7.30
C LYS A 209 -10.06 3.66 -8.37
N GLN A 210 -9.73 4.91 -8.68
CA GLN A 210 -8.69 5.27 -9.63
C GLN A 210 -7.26 5.15 -9.05
N ALA A 211 -7.12 5.05 -7.73
CA ALA A 211 -5.83 4.99 -7.03
C ALA A 211 -5.41 3.56 -6.64
N GLU A 212 -6.22 2.55 -7.01
CA GLU A 212 -5.94 1.13 -6.77
C GLU A 212 -5.25 0.47 -7.95
#